data_f76d20798786f62f9975caa03b7e683f
#
_entry.id   f76d20798786f62f9975caa03b7e683f
#
_cell.length_a   1.000
_cell.length_b   1.000
_cell.length_c   1.000
_cell.angle_alpha   90.00
_cell.angle_beta   90.00
_cell.angle_gamma   90.00
#
_symmetry.space_group_name_H-M   'P 1'
#
loop_
_entity.id
_entity.type
_entity.pdbx_description
1 polymer ?
#
loop_
_entity_poly.entity_id
_entity_poly.type
_entity_poly.pdbx_seq_one_letter_code
_entity_poly.pdbx_strand_id
1 'polypeptide(L)'
;MVAINLPFKIGDKVNVRVANKPSNSSYVSQVTDICQDDIIEISFPMHKNKTIYFINGERLKVVVGKKEAVYEVETVVIGKRYENIPVIRLKIISKPLKIQRRNYYRLKIVIPIHYRTIDSSKQKDSESKEYKEGILLDISEGGIMFCTKEDMKENDLLEIVMNMSKNKKMIFIGNIIRKQLNEEKTDLYEYGV
;
A
#
# COMPACT_ATOMS: atom_id res chain seq x y z
N MET A 1 -0.38 34.73 -8.87
CA MET A 1 -0.40 33.27 -9.05
C MET A 1 -1.12 32.67 -7.84
N VAL A 2 -2.13 31.86 -8.06
CA VAL A 2 -2.81 31.15 -6.95
C VAL A 2 -1.87 30.03 -6.52
N ALA A 3 -1.36 30.09 -5.29
CA ALA A 3 -0.53 29.04 -4.73
C ALA A 3 -1.31 27.70 -4.78
N ILE A 4 -0.80 26.73 -5.51
CA ILE A 4 -1.39 25.39 -5.55
C ILE A 4 -1.18 24.78 -4.16
N ASN A 5 -2.29 24.49 -3.47
CA ASN A 5 -2.19 23.82 -2.18
C ASN A 5 -1.77 22.35 -2.43
N LEU A 6 -0.48 22.11 -2.32
CA LEU A 6 0.10 20.81 -2.64
C LEU A 6 -0.20 19.79 -1.53
N PRO A 7 -0.60 18.56 -1.88
CA PRO A 7 -0.91 17.52 -0.89
C PRO A 7 0.33 16.86 -0.30
N PHE A 8 1.52 17.36 -0.61
CA PHE A 8 2.81 16.80 -0.18
C PHE A 8 3.29 17.40 1.14
N LYS A 9 4.04 16.62 1.88
CA LYS A 9 4.89 17.03 3.01
C LYS A 9 6.25 16.35 2.85
N ILE A 10 7.29 17.00 3.36
CA ILE A 10 8.62 16.39 3.45
C ILE A 10 8.50 15.10 4.28
N GLY A 11 9.11 14.02 3.78
CA GLY A 11 9.01 12.69 4.38
C GLY A 11 7.85 11.82 3.84
N ASP A 12 6.92 12.37 3.06
CA ASP A 12 5.84 11.56 2.47
C ASP A 12 6.41 10.47 1.55
N LYS A 13 6.00 9.21 1.77
CA LYS A 13 6.20 8.13 0.78
C LYS A 13 5.31 8.40 -0.43
N VAL A 14 5.88 8.36 -1.63
CA VAL A 14 5.18 8.59 -2.89
C VAL A 14 5.40 7.43 -3.85
N ASN A 15 4.40 7.19 -4.70
CA ASN A 15 4.52 6.25 -5.80
C ASN A 15 4.64 7.03 -7.12
N VAL A 16 5.66 6.70 -7.90
CA VAL A 16 5.97 7.38 -9.16
C VAL A 16 5.73 6.43 -10.33
N ARG A 17 5.07 6.90 -11.37
CA ARG A 17 4.80 6.17 -12.62
C ARG A 17 5.13 7.06 -13.82
N VAL A 18 5.56 6.45 -14.92
CA VAL A 18 5.70 7.17 -16.19
C VAL A 18 4.31 7.43 -16.78
N ALA A 19 3.99 8.69 -17.10
CA ALA A 19 2.63 9.09 -17.46
C ALA A 19 2.09 8.36 -18.71
N ASN A 20 2.93 8.10 -19.71
CA ASN A 20 2.53 7.59 -21.01
C ASN A 20 2.88 6.12 -21.25
N LYS A 21 3.27 5.37 -20.21
CA LYS A 21 3.56 3.94 -20.35
C LYS A 21 2.40 3.13 -19.76
N PRO A 22 1.85 2.16 -20.50
CA PRO A 22 0.79 1.27 -20.00
C PRO A 22 1.30 0.28 -18.93
N SER A 23 2.54 0.41 -18.48
CA SER A 23 3.09 -0.50 -17.47
C SER A 23 2.48 -0.20 -16.10
N ASN A 24 2.01 -1.25 -15.43
CA ASN A 24 1.62 -1.21 -14.02
C ASN A 24 2.80 -0.95 -13.06
N SER A 25 3.98 -0.60 -13.59
CA SER A 25 5.18 -0.38 -12.81
C SER A 25 5.05 0.91 -12.02
N SER A 26 4.96 0.78 -10.72
CA SER A 26 4.97 1.87 -9.75
C SER A 26 6.26 1.79 -8.95
N TYR A 27 6.95 2.91 -8.84
CA TYR A 27 8.24 3.01 -8.17
C TYR A 27 8.08 3.79 -6.87
N VAL A 28 8.61 3.27 -5.78
CA VAL A 28 8.51 3.92 -4.46
C VAL A 28 9.61 4.96 -4.32
N SER A 29 9.26 6.13 -3.80
CA SER A 29 10.17 7.22 -3.48
C SER A 29 9.68 7.98 -2.25
N GLN A 30 10.41 9.00 -1.84
CA GLN A 30 10.07 9.87 -0.72
C GLN A 30 10.28 11.33 -1.09
N VAL A 31 9.38 12.20 -0.67
CA VAL A 31 9.55 13.67 -0.81
C VAL A 31 10.64 14.11 0.14
N THR A 32 11.70 14.69 -0.41
CA THR A 32 12.85 15.19 0.36
C THR A 32 12.78 16.70 0.59
N ASP A 33 12.16 17.42 -0.36
CA ASP A 33 11.97 18.87 -0.22
C ASP A 33 10.79 19.37 -1.06
N ILE A 34 10.27 20.56 -0.69
CA ILE A 34 9.22 21.28 -1.40
C ILE A 34 9.73 22.70 -1.65
N CYS A 35 10.10 22.95 -2.88
CA CYS A 35 10.69 24.23 -3.29
C CYS A 35 9.60 25.22 -3.77
N GLN A 36 10.02 26.46 -3.99
CA GLN A 36 9.17 27.45 -4.66
C GLN A 36 8.85 27.03 -6.11
N ASP A 37 7.89 27.71 -6.75
CA ASP A 37 7.49 27.52 -8.15
C ASP A 37 6.96 26.12 -8.49
N ASP A 38 6.21 25.52 -7.55
CA ASP A 38 5.59 24.18 -7.72
C ASP A 38 6.65 23.07 -8.02
N ILE A 39 7.82 23.18 -7.42
CA ILE A 39 8.90 22.18 -7.55
C ILE A 39 8.92 21.33 -6.28
N ILE A 40 8.96 20.01 -6.45
CA ILE A 40 9.25 19.06 -5.38
C ILE A 40 10.53 18.30 -5.71
N GLU A 41 11.25 17.94 -4.66
CA GLU A 41 12.39 17.02 -4.76
C GLU A 41 11.99 15.68 -4.16
N ILE A 42 12.32 14.60 -4.84
CA ILE A 42 12.10 13.24 -4.38
C ILE A 42 13.41 12.45 -4.42
N SER A 43 13.59 11.51 -3.50
CA SER A 43 14.71 10.56 -3.58
C SER A 43 14.62 9.76 -4.87
N PHE A 44 15.75 9.21 -5.36
CA PHE A 44 15.68 8.34 -6.53
C PHE A 44 14.75 7.17 -6.27
N PRO A 45 13.72 6.95 -7.10
CA PRO A 45 12.80 5.85 -6.93
C PRO A 45 13.49 4.50 -7.05
N MET A 46 13.00 3.54 -6.29
CA MET A 46 13.54 2.19 -6.26
C MET A 46 12.51 1.15 -6.70
N HIS A 47 12.98 0.09 -7.34
CA HIS A 47 12.20 -1.10 -7.66
C HIS A 47 13.07 -2.35 -7.49
N LYS A 48 12.65 -3.29 -6.63
CA LYS A 48 13.40 -4.55 -6.37
C LYS A 48 14.90 -4.28 -6.12
N ASN A 49 15.20 -3.34 -5.23
CA ASN A 49 16.56 -2.90 -4.87
C ASN A 49 17.40 -2.29 -6.02
N LYS A 50 16.75 -1.89 -7.12
CA LYS A 50 17.41 -1.17 -8.21
C LYS A 50 16.92 0.27 -8.26
N THR A 51 17.84 1.21 -8.39
CA THR A 51 17.53 2.63 -8.61
C THR A 51 16.97 2.83 -10.01
N ILE A 52 15.87 3.59 -10.10
CA ILE A 52 15.22 3.93 -11.36
C ILE A 52 15.62 5.35 -11.75
N TYR A 53 16.04 5.49 -12.98
CA TYR A 53 16.45 6.77 -13.55
C TYR A 53 15.42 7.26 -14.56
N PHE A 54 15.09 8.55 -14.47
CA PHE A 54 14.24 9.24 -15.43
C PHE A 54 15.07 10.28 -16.18
N ILE A 55 14.68 10.60 -17.40
CA ILE A 55 15.34 11.63 -18.20
C ILE A 55 14.68 12.99 -18.01
N ASN A 56 15.43 14.09 -18.22
CA ASN A 56 14.85 15.43 -18.18
C ASN A 56 13.77 15.57 -19.24
N GLY A 57 12.67 16.22 -18.89
CA GLY A 57 11.48 16.35 -19.75
C GLY A 57 10.50 15.17 -19.66
N GLU A 58 10.86 14.08 -19.02
CA GLU A 58 9.96 12.93 -18.85
C GLU A 58 8.77 13.28 -17.94
N ARG A 59 7.55 12.96 -18.40
CA ARG A 59 6.32 13.18 -17.61
C ARG A 59 6.07 12.02 -16.69
N LEU A 60 5.84 12.35 -15.41
CA LEU A 60 5.58 11.37 -14.35
C LEU A 60 4.29 11.71 -13.63
N LYS A 61 3.59 10.67 -13.18
CA LYS A 61 2.50 10.76 -12.21
C LYS A 61 3.01 10.44 -10.84
N VAL A 62 2.89 11.39 -9.92
CA VAL A 62 3.30 11.23 -8.52
C VAL A 62 2.04 11.06 -7.67
N VAL A 63 1.98 9.97 -6.93
CA VAL A 63 0.83 9.59 -6.12
C VAL A 63 1.21 9.57 -4.65
N VAL A 64 0.48 10.32 -3.83
CA VAL A 64 0.66 10.37 -2.38
C VAL A 64 -0.60 9.90 -1.66
N GLY A 65 -0.42 9.02 -0.67
CA GLY A 65 -1.51 8.61 0.22
C GLY A 65 -1.60 9.54 1.43
N LYS A 66 -2.81 10.01 1.72
CA LYS A 66 -3.14 10.73 2.97
C LYS A 66 -4.20 9.93 3.75
N LYS A 67 -4.47 10.32 5.00
CA LYS A 67 -5.43 9.60 5.87
C LYS A 67 -6.78 9.35 5.17
N GLU A 68 -7.29 10.35 4.47
CA GLU A 68 -8.65 10.33 3.91
C GLU A 68 -8.71 10.07 2.41
N ALA A 69 -7.61 10.25 1.68
CA ALA A 69 -7.60 10.16 0.24
C ALA A 69 -6.21 9.89 -0.34
N VAL A 70 -6.20 9.50 -1.60
CA VAL A 70 -4.99 9.43 -2.41
C VAL A 70 -5.03 10.61 -3.39
N TYR A 71 -3.91 11.28 -3.55
CA TYR A 71 -3.77 12.38 -4.51
C TYR A 71 -2.78 11.99 -5.60
N GLU A 72 -3.10 12.33 -6.82
CA GLU A 72 -2.22 12.19 -7.98
C GLU A 72 -1.95 13.57 -8.57
N VAL A 73 -0.69 13.83 -8.92
CA VAL A 73 -0.30 15.00 -9.68
C VAL A 73 0.55 14.59 -10.88
N GLU A 74 0.41 15.31 -11.99
CA GLU A 74 1.35 15.18 -13.09
C GLU A 74 2.53 16.12 -12.89
N THR A 75 3.71 15.62 -13.19
CA THR A 75 4.98 16.32 -13.04
C THR A 75 5.86 16.11 -14.25
N VAL A 76 6.85 16.96 -14.41
CA VAL A 76 7.89 16.80 -15.40
C VAL A 76 9.27 16.83 -14.70
N VAL A 77 10.15 15.96 -15.10
CA VAL A 77 11.53 15.92 -14.60
C VAL A 77 12.28 17.13 -15.14
N ILE A 78 12.76 18.02 -14.25
CA ILE A 78 13.49 19.23 -14.62
C ILE A 78 14.98 19.15 -14.30
N GLY A 79 15.40 18.13 -13.55
CA GLY A 79 16.81 17.95 -13.22
C GLY A 79 17.04 16.90 -12.13
N LYS A 80 18.31 16.77 -11.79
CA LYS A 80 18.78 15.90 -10.70
C LYS A 80 19.82 16.67 -9.91
N ARG A 81 19.89 16.38 -8.61
CA ARG A 81 20.91 16.92 -7.72
C ARG A 81 21.55 15.76 -6.96
N TYR A 82 22.85 15.80 -6.83
CA TYR A 82 23.65 14.71 -6.23
C TYR A 82 24.36 15.11 -4.94
N GLU A 83 23.97 16.26 -4.36
CA GLU A 83 24.49 16.72 -3.09
C GLU A 83 23.86 15.90 -1.94
N ASN A 84 24.71 15.41 -1.01
CA ASN A 84 24.31 14.62 0.17
C ASN A 84 23.43 13.41 -0.16
N ILE A 85 22.18 13.62 -0.50
CA ILE A 85 21.22 12.58 -0.91
C ILE A 85 20.85 12.85 -2.38
N PRO A 86 21.07 11.89 -3.28
CA PRO A 86 20.68 12.05 -4.68
C PRO A 86 19.16 12.22 -4.81
N VAL A 87 18.72 13.29 -5.49
CA VAL A 87 17.31 13.63 -5.67
C VAL A 87 16.98 13.93 -7.13
N ILE A 88 15.72 13.71 -7.47
CA ILE A 88 15.11 14.11 -8.73
C ILE A 88 14.24 15.34 -8.46
N ARG A 89 14.43 16.38 -9.25
CA ARG A 89 13.63 17.60 -9.21
C ARG A 89 12.47 17.50 -10.19
N LEU A 90 11.28 17.64 -9.68
CA LEU A 90 10.04 17.51 -10.43
C LEU A 90 9.26 18.83 -10.37
N LYS A 91 8.91 19.37 -11.53
CA LYS A 91 7.96 20.49 -11.61
C LYS A 91 6.55 19.93 -11.74
N ILE A 92 5.66 20.38 -10.89
CA ILE A 92 4.25 20.03 -10.93
C ILE A 92 3.58 20.80 -12.06
N ILE A 93 2.87 20.09 -12.93
CA ILE A 93 2.23 20.64 -14.14
C ILE A 93 0.70 20.47 -14.14
N SER A 94 0.14 19.85 -13.11
CA SER A 94 -1.33 19.72 -12.96
C SER A 94 -1.79 20.08 -11.55
N LYS A 95 -3.07 20.40 -11.40
CA LYS A 95 -3.70 20.46 -10.08
C LYS A 95 -3.76 19.06 -9.47
N PRO A 96 -3.65 18.93 -8.13
CA PRO A 96 -3.82 17.64 -7.46
C PRO A 96 -5.21 17.04 -7.73
N LEU A 97 -5.25 15.82 -8.26
CA LEU A 97 -6.47 15.06 -8.47
C LEU A 97 -6.67 14.14 -7.24
N LYS A 98 -7.77 14.31 -6.53
CA LYS A 98 -8.17 13.41 -5.45
C LYS A 98 -8.74 12.12 -6.05
N ILE A 99 -8.13 10.99 -5.74
CA ILE A 99 -8.54 9.68 -6.22
C ILE A 99 -9.12 8.88 -5.07
N GLN A 100 -10.40 8.54 -5.17
CA GLN A 100 -11.01 7.56 -4.28
C GLN A 100 -10.77 6.16 -4.86
N ARG A 101 -9.94 5.35 -4.17
CA ARG A 101 -9.60 3.97 -4.57
C ARG A 101 -10.36 2.91 -3.78
N ARG A 102 -10.98 3.30 -2.68
CA ARG A 102 -11.68 2.39 -1.79
C ARG A 102 -13.17 2.51 -2.01
N ASN A 103 -13.80 1.43 -2.40
CA ASN A 103 -15.25 1.36 -2.53
C ASN A 103 -15.93 1.28 -1.17
N TYR A 104 -15.23 0.71 -0.17
CA TYR A 104 -15.77 0.48 1.17
C TYR A 104 -14.95 1.16 2.24
N TYR A 105 -15.63 1.61 3.27
CA TYR A 105 -14.98 2.12 4.48
C TYR A 105 -14.24 0.99 5.19
N ARG A 106 -13.07 1.27 5.74
CA ARG A 106 -12.29 0.32 6.54
C ARG A 106 -12.31 0.75 7.99
N LEU A 107 -12.87 -0.12 8.82
CA LEU A 107 -12.86 0.07 10.27
C LEU A 107 -11.54 -0.49 10.81
N LYS A 108 -10.73 0.36 11.41
CA LYS A 108 -9.54 -0.08 12.15
C LYS A 108 -10.00 -0.68 13.48
N ILE A 109 -9.63 -1.91 13.73
CA ILE A 109 -9.99 -2.65 14.93
C ILE A 109 -8.89 -3.67 15.22
N VAL A 110 -8.47 -3.76 16.49
CA VAL A 110 -7.44 -4.71 16.92
C VAL A 110 -8.10 -5.72 17.85
N ILE A 111 -8.39 -6.91 17.31
CA ILE A 111 -9.00 -8.01 18.07
C ILE A 111 -8.36 -9.35 17.70
N PRO A 112 -8.31 -10.32 18.63
CA PRO A 112 -7.87 -11.66 18.32
C PRO A 112 -8.85 -12.36 17.37
N ILE A 113 -8.29 -13.13 16.44
CA ILE A 113 -9.03 -13.98 15.52
C ILE A 113 -8.42 -15.39 15.53
N HIS A 114 -9.22 -16.35 15.07
CA HIS A 114 -8.75 -17.70 14.77
C HIS A 114 -8.89 -17.93 13.26
N TYR A 115 -7.90 -18.57 12.66
CA TYR A 115 -7.95 -18.86 11.22
C TYR A 115 -7.36 -20.22 10.91
N ARG A 116 -7.75 -20.79 9.78
CA ARG A 116 -7.15 -21.99 9.20
C ARG A 116 -7.12 -21.90 7.68
N THR A 117 -6.15 -22.59 7.07
CA THR A 117 -6.15 -22.77 5.61
C THR A 117 -7.09 -23.89 5.20
N ILE A 118 -7.89 -23.64 4.17
CA ILE A 118 -8.79 -24.64 3.57
C ILE A 118 -8.11 -25.19 2.32
N ASP A 119 -8.02 -26.52 2.23
CA ASP A 119 -7.56 -27.17 1.01
C ASP A 119 -8.77 -27.48 0.12
N SER A 120 -8.94 -26.69 -0.95
CA SER A 120 -10.05 -26.85 -1.90
C SER A 120 -10.00 -28.16 -2.69
N SER A 121 -8.87 -28.88 -2.68
CA SER A 121 -8.71 -30.15 -3.40
C SER A 121 -9.18 -31.39 -2.61
N LYS A 122 -9.43 -31.26 -1.31
CA LYS A 122 -9.83 -32.34 -0.41
C LYS A 122 -11.28 -32.18 0.05
N GLN A 123 -12.20 -32.76 -0.69
CA GLN A 123 -13.65 -32.63 -0.45
C GLN A 123 -14.21 -33.36 0.78
N LYS A 124 -13.45 -34.17 1.54
CA LYS A 124 -14.01 -34.98 2.63
C LYS A 124 -13.21 -35.14 3.92
N ASP A 125 -11.95 -34.75 3.98
CA ASP A 125 -11.15 -34.89 5.21
C ASP A 125 -10.64 -33.56 5.77
N SER A 126 -11.45 -32.52 5.73
CA SER A 126 -11.09 -31.16 6.23
C SER A 126 -11.18 -31.03 7.75
N GLU A 127 -11.30 -32.13 8.49
CA GLU A 127 -11.55 -32.09 9.94
C GLU A 127 -10.33 -31.88 10.83
N SER A 128 -9.15 -31.59 10.33
CA SER A 128 -8.00 -31.52 11.24
C SER A 128 -6.92 -30.47 10.94
N LYS A 129 -7.20 -29.39 10.26
CA LYS A 129 -6.28 -28.24 10.40
C LYS A 129 -6.72 -27.43 11.60
N GLU A 130 -5.92 -27.53 12.66
CA GLU A 130 -6.06 -26.77 13.90
C GLU A 130 -6.15 -25.28 13.59
N TYR A 131 -7.04 -24.58 14.27
CA TYR A 131 -7.12 -23.13 14.17
C TYR A 131 -5.88 -22.50 14.77
N LYS A 132 -5.29 -21.55 14.05
CA LYS A 132 -4.17 -20.73 14.48
C LYS A 132 -4.67 -19.37 14.92
N GLU A 133 -3.88 -18.68 15.71
CA GLU A 133 -4.20 -17.35 16.23
C GLU A 133 -3.61 -16.26 15.35
N GLY A 134 -4.35 -15.18 15.18
CA GLY A 134 -3.94 -13.96 14.52
C GLY A 134 -4.59 -12.73 15.15
N ILE A 135 -4.19 -11.56 14.71
CA ILE A 135 -4.75 -10.28 15.16
C ILE A 135 -5.33 -9.56 13.96
N LEU A 136 -6.63 -9.28 13.99
CA LEU A 136 -7.30 -8.44 13.00
C LEU A 136 -6.82 -6.99 13.15
N LEU A 137 -6.52 -6.32 12.05
CA LEU A 137 -6.04 -4.93 11.99
C LEU A 137 -7.04 -3.97 11.38
N ASP A 138 -7.75 -4.41 10.36
CA ASP A 138 -8.90 -3.69 9.80
C ASP A 138 -9.91 -4.64 9.14
N ILE A 139 -11.15 -4.14 9.02
CA ILE A 139 -12.25 -4.84 8.36
C ILE A 139 -13.05 -3.87 7.50
N SER A 140 -13.52 -4.36 6.36
CA SER A 140 -14.44 -3.66 5.47
C SER A 140 -15.40 -4.65 4.83
N GLU A 141 -16.39 -4.15 4.08
CA GLU A 141 -17.28 -5.00 3.29
C GLU A 141 -16.51 -5.81 2.22
N GLY A 142 -15.40 -5.28 1.71
CA GLY A 142 -14.58 -5.92 0.69
C GLY A 142 -13.50 -6.86 1.21
N GLY A 143 -13.36 -7.04 2.54
CA GLY A 143 -12.34 -7.93 3.09
C GLY A 143 -11.76 -7.47 4.42
N ILE A 144 -10.77 -8.19 4.88
CA ILE A 144 -10.12 -7.99 6.17
C ILE A 144 -8.60 -7.90 6.03
N MET A 145 -7.95 -7.26 6.98
CA MET A 145 -6.50 -7.29 7.16
C MET A 145 -6.16 -7.82 8.54
N PHE A 146 -5.28 -8.81 8.62
CA PHE A 146 -4.83 -9.37 9.88
C PHE A 146 -3.33 -9.66 9.85
N CYS A 147 -2.72 -9.84 11.02
CA CYS A 147 -1.33 -10.26 11.13
C CYS A 147 -1.17 -11.55 11.93
N THR A 148 -0.12 -12.30 11.59
CA THR A 148 0.30 -13.53 12.26
C THR A 148 1.79 -13.79 12.02
N LYS A 149 2.39 -14.72 12.77
CA LYS A 149 3.78 -15.20 12.56
C LYS A 149 3.90 -16.23 11.43
N GLU A 150 2.78 -16.81 11.02
CA GLU A 150 2.78 -17.86 10.00
C GLU A 150 3.07 -17.31 8.62
N ASP A 151 3.96 -17.97 7.91
CA ASP A 151 4.27 -17.68 6.52
C ASP A 151 3.30 -18.43 5.59
N MET A 152 2.31 -17.72 5.03
CA MET A 152 1.32 -18.23 4.08
C MET A 152 1.57 -17.64 2.69
N LYS A 153 0.98 -18.25 1.67
CA LYS A 153 1.12 -17.81 0.27
C LYS A 153 -0.08 -17.00 -0.20
N GLU A 154 0.16 -16.10 -1.14
CA GLU A 154 -0.94 -15.47 -1.88
C GLU A 154 -1.75 -16.55 -2.60
N ASN A 155 -3.06 -16.36 -2.65
CA ASN A 155 -4.10 -17.27 -3.11
C ASN A 155 -4.42 -18.47 -2.17
N ASP A 156 -3.77 -18.63 -1.02
CA ASP A 156 -4.23 -19.58 -0.02
C ASP A 156 -5.65 -19.20 0.42
N LEU A 157 -6.56 -20.19 0.44
CA LEU A 157 -7.93 -20.01 0.92
C LEU A 157 -7.97 -20.15 2.43
N LEU A 158 -8.55 -19.18 3.10
CA LEU A 158 -8.66 -19.12 4.56
C LEU A 158 -10.10 -19.15 5.02
N GLU A 159 -10.34 -19.83 6.14
CA GLU A 159 -11.49 -19.61 7.00
C GLU A 159 -11.02 -18.84 8.24
N ILE A 160 -11.66 -17.72 8.53
CA ILE A 160 -11.30 -16.83 9.62
C ILE A 160 -12.51 -16.66 10.52
N VAL A 161 -12.33 -16.93 11.82
CA VAL A 161 -13.38 -16.88 12.83
C VAL A 161 -13.08 -15.75 13.81
N MET A 162 -14.05 -14.90 14.00
CA MET A 162 -14.04 -13.76 14.90
C MET A 162 -15.15 -13.88 15.93
N ASN A 163 -14.79 -13.80 17.21
CA ASN A 163 -15.76 -13.81 18.30
C ASN A 163 -16.25 -12.38 18.56
N MET A 164 -17.51 -12.09 18.23
CA MET A 164 -18.12 -10.77 18.44
C MET A 164 -18.70 -10.59 19.85
N SER A 165 -19.15 -11.68 20.47
CA SER A 165 -19.64 -11.75 21.84
C SER A 165 -19.65 -13.20 22.30
N LYS A 166 -20.03 -13.45 23.57
CA LYS A 166 -20.05 -14.82 24.15
C LYS A 166 -20.75 -15.86 23.26
N ASN A 167 -21.77 -15.45 22.48
CA ASN A 167 -22.59 -16.38 21.68
C ASN A 167 -22.65 -16.01 20.19
N LYS A 168 -21.87 -15.03 19.72
CA LYS A 168 -21.92 -14.59 18.32
C LYS A 168 -20.54 -14.67 17.68
N LYS A 169 -20.42 -15.57 16.72
CA LYS A 169 -19.23 -15.73 15.89
C LYS A 169 -19.52 -15.19 14.48
N MET A 170 -18.52 -14.59 13.88
CA MET A 170 -18.53 -14.20 12.48
C MET A 170 -17.46 -15.02 11.76
N ILE A 171 -17.84 -15.60 10.62
CA ILE A 171 -16.95 -16.46 9.83
C ILE A 171 -16.77 -15.79 8.47
N PHE A 172 -15.52 -15.64 8.06
CA PHE A 172 -15.13 -15.17 6.75
C PHE A 172 -14.38 -16.28 6.01
N ILE A 173 -14.65 -16.40 4.72
CA ILE A 173 -13.92 -17.29 3.82
C ILE A 173 -13.40 -16.44 2.68
N GLY A 174 -12.11 -16.47 2.42
CA GLY A 174 -11.51 -15.68 1.36
C GLY A 174 -10.07 -16.09 1.06
N ASN A 175 -9.59 -15.63 -0.07
CA ASN A 175 -8.22 -15.88 -0.49
C ASN A 175 -7.30 -14.76 -0.04
N ILE A 176 -6.06 -15.10 0.30
CA ILE A 176 -5.01 -14.11 0.53
C ILE A 176 -4.74 -13.37 -0.79
N ILE A 177 -5.04 -12.07 -0.83
CA ILE A 177 -4.82 -11.22 -2.00
C ILE A 177 -3.56 -10.35 -1.85
N ARG A 178 -3.02 -10.26 -0.65
CA ARG A 178 -1.81 -9.49 -0.36
C ARG A 178 -1.09 -10.05 0.85
N LYS A 179 0.22 -10.13 0.74
CA LYS A 179 1.14 -10.46 1.82
C LYS A 179 2.21 -9.37 1.92
N GLN A 180 2.51 -8.92 3.11
CA GLN A 180 3.65 -8.06 3.38
C GLN A 180 4.26 -8.39 4.74
N LEU A 181 5.57 -8.17 4.88
CA LEU A 181 6.23 -8.25 6.18
C LEU A 181 5.88 -6.98 6.98
N ASN A 182 5.59 -7.10 8.27
CA ASN A 182 5.34 -5.94 9.11
C ASN A 182 6.61 -5.09 9.24
N GLU A 183 6.52 -3.77 8.98
CA GLU A 183 7.69 -2.87 8.99
C GLU A 183 8.29 -2.68 10.39
N GLU A 184 7.49 -2.84 11.47
CA GLU A 184 7.93 -2.63 12.86
C GLU A 184 8.34 -3.94 13.56
N LYS A 185 7.73 -5.06 13.15
CA LYS A 185 7.94 -6.38 13.75
C LYS A 185 8.26 -7.38 12.65
N THR A 186 9.54 -7.65 12.46
CA THR A 186 10.08 -8.48 11.37
C THR A 186 9.69 -9.96 11.44
N ASP A 187 9.06 -10.40 12.53
CA ASP A 187 8.54 -11.76 12.72
C ASP A 187 7.03 -11.89 12.46
N LEU A 188 6.38 -10.80 12.01
CA LEU A 188 4.95 -10.77 11.69
C LEU A 188 4.71 -10.49 10.22
N TYR A 189 3.81 -11.25 9.64
CA TYR A 189 3.27 -11.02 8.30
C TYR A 189 1.88 -10.40 8.39
N GLU A 190 1.61 -9.44 7.52
CA GLU A 190 0.27 -8.85 7.33
C GLU A 190 -0.35 -9.40 6.06
N TYR A 191 -1.60 -9.84 6.20
CA TYR A 191 -2.38 -10.45 5.13
C TYR A 191 -3.65 -9.66 4.86
N GLY A 192 -3.90 -9.35 3.58
CA GLY A 192 -5.20 -8.90 3.10
C GLY A 192 -5.97 -10.06 2.47
N VAL A 193 -7.19 -10.27 2.90
CA VAL A 193 -8.10 -11.35 2.50
C VAL A 193 -9.40 -10.76 2.00
#